data_b66c4e20ba4d7e5357cdcf979dc4aed7
#
_entry.id   b66c4e20ba4d7e5357cdcf979dc4aed7
#
_cell.length_a   1.000
_cell.length_b   1.000
_cell.length_c   1.000
_cell.angle_alpha   90.00
_cell.angle_beta   90.00
_cell.angle_gamma   90.00
#
_symmetry.space_group_name_H-M   'P 1'
#
loop_
_entity.id
_entity.type
_entity.pdbx_description
1 polymer ?
#
loop_
_entity_poly.entity_id
_entity_poly.type
_entity_poly.pdbx_seq_one_letter_code
_entity_poly.pdbx_strand_id
1 'polypeptide(L)'
;RNNAVESVPFPESDLPLGGMFSGGVAPLGTFAARHGPHSIVAGPDGRMYMTCSLAGEICIFDPRTRAFEFHPVGADGIYPHTLRFDAEGILWFTMALSNLIGRMDLSSGAIRLPDLPSNGFWRWLTDALLPAILKVSAWVGKRDLYVHLSHHKLSGEGHRIFNLPYGLDIDPVDGSVWYSKLYADRIGRVDPRTLEIEEFATPHGGPRRMRFAPDGTLWIPSFNEGVLMRVDPRARQFTGTCPLPTLNPGEF
;
A
#
# COMPACT_ATOMS: atom_id res chain seq x y z
N ARG A 1 -36.07 -0.82 3.55
CA ARG A 1 -34.81 -1.49 3.97
C ARG A 1 -34.34 -0.79 5.23
N ASN A 2 -34.19 -1.51 6.34
CA ASN A 2 -33.60 -0.98 7.56
C ASN A 2 -32.11 -0.70 7.28
N ASN A 3 -31.69 0.56 7.45
CA ASN A 3 -30.29 0.96 7.38
C ASN A 3 -29.54 0.59 8.68
N ALA A 4 -29.76 -0.61 9.20
CA ALA A 4 -29.04 -1.07 10.38
C ALA A 4 -27.57 -1.35 10.02
N VAL A 5 -26.66 -0.67 10.73
CA VAL A 5 -25.22 -0.93 10.65
C VAL A 5 -24.87 -2.00 11.67
N GLU A 6 -24.31 -3.10 11.21
CA GLU A 6 -23.79 -4.14 12.07
C GLU A 6 -22.26 -4.01 12.18
N SER A 7 -21.76 -4.03 13.40
CA SER A 7 -20.32 -4.01 13.66
C SER A 7 -19.83 -5.43 13.96
N VAL A 8 -18.78 -5.85 13.24
CA VAL A 8 -18.07 -7.09 13.52
C VAL A 8 -16.71 -6.72 14.09
N PRO A 9 -16.45 -6.98 15.39
CA PRO A 9 -15.18 -6.64 15.99
C PRO A 9 -14.06 -7.51 15.42
N PHE A 10 -12.91 -6.89 15.15
CA PHE A 10 -11.69 -7.63 14.85
C PHE A 10 -11.22 -8.39 16.10
N PRO A 11 -10.70 -9.61 15.94
CA PRO A 11 -9.99 -10.32 17.02
C PRO A 11 -8.80 -9.49 17.53
N GLU A 12 -8.37 -9.74 18.75
CA GLU A 12 -7.12 -9.16 19.24
C GLU A 12 -5.91 -9.74 18.49
N SER A 13 -4.91 -8.89 18.23
CA SER A 13 -3.66 -9.31 17.61
C SER A 13 -2.58 -9.47 18.67
N ASP A 14 -1.98 -10.64 18.73
CA ASP A 14 -0.82 -10.97 19.56
C ASP A 14 0.51 -10.90 18.80
N LEU A 15 0.49 -10.43 17.55
CA LEU A 15 1.70 -10.29 16.74
C LEU A 15 2.63 -9.19 17.27
N PRO A 16 3.94 -9.46 17.32
CA PRO A 16 4.93 -8.49 17.83
C PRO A 16 4.97 -7.17 17.05
N LEU A 17 4.60 -7.18 15.77
CA LEU A 17 4.52 -5.97 14.93
C LEU A 17 3.30 -5.10 15.29
N GLY A 18 2.19 -5.69 15.68
CA GLY A 18 1.12 -4.95 16.33
C GLY A 18 1.67 -4.19 17.53
N GLY A 19 2.57 -4.79 18.31
CA GLY A 19 3.28 -4.15 19.40
C GLY A 19 4.19 -3.00 19.02
N MET A 20 4.79 -2.99 17.83
CA MET A 20 5.69 -1.93 17.38
C MET A 20 4.95 -0.63 17.07
N PHE A 21 3.80 -0.71 16.42
CA PHE A 21 2.97 0.46 16.11
C PHE A 21 1.94 0.74 17.19
N SER A 22 1.65 -0.21 18.05
CA SER A 22 0.58 -0.21 19.02
C SER A 22 1.05 0.23 20.40
N GLY A 23 2.30 0.13 20.66
CA GLY A 23 2.81 0.23 22.03
C GLY A 23 2.96 1.65 22.54
N GLY A 24 1.89 2.36 22.81
CA GLY A 24 1.92 3.49 23.76
C GLY A 24 2.38 4.80 23.19
N VAL A 25 2.07 5.10 21.97
CA VAL A 25 2.00 6.48 21.52
C VAL A 25 0.64 7.01 21.98
N ALA A 26 0.61 7.71 23.10
CA ALA A 26 -0.50 8.59 23.38
C ALA A 26 -0.45 9.73 22.33
N PRO A 27 -1.46 10.02 21.59
CA PRO A 27 -2.87 9.65 21.61
C PRO A 27 -3.22 8.41 20.79
N LEU A 28 -2.26 7.66 20.29
CA LEU A 28 -2.47 6.46 19.48
C LEU A 28 -2.60 5.17 20.32
N GLY A 29 -2.61 5.26 21.64
CA GLY A 29 -2.72 4.14 22.56
C GLY A 29 -3.94 3.22 22.36
N THR A 30 -4.90 3.63 21.56
CA THR A 30 -6.05 2.80 21.16
C THR A 30 -5.76 1.87 19.99
N PHE A 31 -4.60 2.00 19.33
CA PHE A 31 -4.19 1.08 18.27
C PHE A 31 -3.41 -0.12 18.79
N ALA A 32 -3.12 -0.16 20.09
CA ALA A 32 -2.22 -1.08 20.76
C ALA A 32 -2.68 -2.48 20.49
N ALA A 33 -3.38 -3.15 20.20
CA ALA A 33 -3.69 -4.55 19.96
C ALA A 33 -4.51 -4.74 18.67
N ARG A 34 -4.36 -3.83 17.70
CA ARG A 34 -5.21 -3.85 16.53
C ARG A 34 -4.45 -4.13 15.25
N HIS A 35 -5.05 -4.91 14.37
CA HIS A 35 -4.49 -5.25 13.07
C HIS A 35 -4.30 -4.02 12.16
N GLY A 36 -5.03 -2.94 12.37
CA GLY A 36 -4.99 -1.73 11.54
C GLY A 36 -5.48 -1.97 10.11
N PRO A 37 -6.75 -2.40 9.92
CA PRO A 37 -7.30 -2.61 8.58
C PRO A 37 -7.30 -1.29 7.81
N HIS A 38 -6.75 -1.33 6.57
CA HIS A 38 -6.52 -0.13 5.78
C HIS A 38 -7.27 -0.13 4.45
N SER A 39 -7.12 -1.17 3.66
CA SER A 39 -7.79 -1.31 2.37
C SER A 39 -8.59 -2.60 2.32
N ILE A 40 -9.72 -2.61 1.62
CA ILE A 40 -10.62 -3.75 1.52
C ILE A 40 -11.11 -3.94 0.09
N VAL A 41 -11.18 -5.20 -0.35
CA VAL A 41 -11.81 -5.60 -1.62
C VAL A 41 -12.60 -6.89 -1.44
N ALA A 42 -13.63 -7.06 -2.26
CA ALA A 42 -14.32 -8.34 -2.38
C ALA A 42 -13.48 -9.31 -3.21
N GLY A 43 -13.33 -10.53 -2.72
CA GLY A 43 -12.67 -11.61 -3.45
C GLY A 43 -13.61 -12.33 -4.42
N PRO A 44 -13.05 -13.09 -5.36
CA PRO A 44 -13.83 -13.88 -6.31
C PRO A 44 -14.64 -15.00 -5.65
N ASP A 45 -14.28 -15.38 -4.44
CA ASP A 45 -14.94 -16.39 -3.60
C ASP A 45 -16.05 -15.83 -2.68
N GLY A 46 -16.32 -14.54 -2.77
CA GLY A 46 -17.33 -13.84 -1.97
C GLY A 46 -16.87 -13.47 -0.55
N ARG A 47 -15.59 -13.70 -0.23
CA ARG A 47 -14.97 -13.23 1.02
C ARG A 47 -14.43 -11.81 0.84
N MET A 48 -14.17 -11.14 1.95
CA MET A 48 -13.58 -9.79 1.97
C MET A 48 -12.11 -9.89 2.36
N TYR A 49 -11.26 -9.28 1.55
CA TYR A 49 -9.81 -9.27 1.74
C TYR A 49 -9.35 -7.89 2.16
N MET A 50 -8.54 -7.82 3.20
CA MET A 50 -8.10 -6.56 3.78
C MET A 50 -6.59 -6.57 4.01
N THR A 51 -5.96 -5.42 3.81
CA THR A 51 -4.61 -5.19 4.32
C THR A 51 -4.69 -4.76 5.77
N CYS A 52 -4.00 -5.47 6.66
CA CYS A 52 -3.83 -5.11 8.06
C CYS A 52 -2.45 -4.48 8.22
N SER A 53 -2.38 -3.16 7.96
CA SER A 53 -1.12 -2.44 7.78
C SER A 53 -0.23 -2.46 9.02
N LEU A 54 -0.82 -2.36 10.21
CA LEU A 54 -0.06 -2.34 11.46
C LEU A 54 0.44 -3.72 11.89
N ALA A 55 -0.32 -4.76 11.58
CA ALA A 55 0.04 -6.13 11.90
C ALA A 55 0.94 -6.78 10.83
N GLY A 56 1.04 -6.21 9.64
CA GLY A 56 1.80 -6.81 8.54
C GLY A 56 1.15 -8.07 7.98
N GLU A 57 -0.18 -8.03 7.77
CA GLU A 57 -0.97 -9.20 7.39
C GLU A 57 -1.96 -8.88 6.27
N ILE A 58 -2.35 -9.92 5.55
CA ILE A 58 -3.60 -9.96 4.80
C ILE A 58 -4.65 -10.65 5.66
N CYS A 59 -5.73 -9.96 5.92
CA CYS A 59 -6.89 -10.50 6.63
C CYS A 59 -7.98 -10.87 5.64
N ILE A 60 -8.57 -12.05 5.83
CA ILE A 60 -9.70 -12.54 5.05
C ILE A 60 -10.89 -12.67 6.00
N PHE A 61 -11.99 -12.05 5.65
CA PHE A 61 -13.25 -12.13 6.41
C PHE A 61 -14.31 -12.81 5.56
N ASP A 62 -14.92 -13.86 6.10
CA ASP A 62 -16.09 -14.50 5.49
C ASP A 62 -17.38 -13.88 6.07
N PRO A 63 -18.16 -13.14 5.26
CA PRO A 63 -19.41 -12.53 5.74
C PRO A 63 -20.49 -13.54 6.14
N ARG A 64 -20.42 -14.78 5.65
CA ARG A 64 -21.43 -15.82 5.93
C ARG A 64 -21.20 -16.47 7.29
N THR A 65 -19.96 -16.78 7.61
CA THR A 65 -19.56 -17.43 8.86
C THR A 65 -19.12 -16.45 9.92
N ARG A 66 -18.79 -15.22 9.52
CA ARG A 66 -18.21 -14.15 10.34
C ARG A 66 -16.80 -14.49 10.86
N ALA A 67 -16.14 -15.45 10.22
CA ALA A 67 -14.80 -15.88 10.58
C ALA A 67 -13.75 -14.96 9.96
N PHE A 68 -12.64 -14.78 10.68
CA PHE A 68 -11.42 -14.10 10.22
C PHE A 68 -10.30 -15.11 10.07
N GLU A 69 -9.54 -14.96 8.99
CA GLU A 69 -8.27 -15.64 8.74
C GLU A 69 -7.17 -14.60 8.56
N PHE A 70 -5.97 -14.85 9.11
CA PHE A 70 -4.86 -13.92 9.06
C PHE A 70 -3.65 -14.59 8.41
N HIS A 71 -3.09 -13.93 7.42
CA HIS A 71 -1.93 -14.39 6.65
C HIS A 71 -0.80 -13.39 6.78
N PRO A 72 0.20 -13.63 7.66
CA PRO A 72 1.37 -12.78 7.77
C PRO A 72 2.10 -12.67 6.42
N VAL A 73 2.44 -11.43 6.03
CA VAL A 73 3.12 -11.19 4.74
C VAL A 73 4.61 -11.56 4.77
N GLY A 74 5.13 -11.93 5.93
CA GLY A 74 6.55 -12.28 6.11
C GLY A 74 7.37 -11.15 6.73
N ALA A 75 8.61 -11.50 7.11
CA ALA A 75 9.47 -10.64 7.90
C ALA A 75 9.92 -9.36 7.19
N ASP A 76 9.97 -9.39 5.85
CA ASP A 76 10.43 -8.27 5.03
C ASP A 76 9.28 -7.39 4.54
N GLY A 77 8.04 -7.87 4.70
CA GLY A 77 6.84 -7.13 4.32
C GLY A 77 6.38 -6.18 5.43
N ILE A 78 6.47 -4.86 5.20
CA ILE A 78 6.10 -3.86 6.18
C ILE A 78 5.04 -2.93 5.60
N TYR A 79 3.92 -2.83 6.31
CA TYR A 79 2.83 -1.94 5.99
C TYR A 79 2.13 -2.28 4.66
N PRO A 80 1.46 -3.45 4.54
CA PRO A 80 0.61 -3.74 3.39
C PRO A 80 -0.47 -2.67 3.26
N HIS A 81 -0.65 -2.12 2.04
CA HIS A 81 -1.42 -0.90 1.88
C HIS A 81 -2.62 -1.06 0.93
N THR A 82 -2.41 -1.00 -0.38
CA THR A 82 -3.48 -1.13 -1.37
C THR A 82 -3.49 -2.53 -1.94
N LEU A 83 -4.67 -3.11 -2.17
CA LEU A 83 -4.81 -4.47 -2.72
C LEU A 83 -5.83 -4.53 -3.85
N ARG A 84 -5.62 -5.46 -4.81
CA ARG A 84 -6.49 -5.76 -5.96
C ARG A 84 -6.36 -7.22 -6.36
N PHE A 85 -7.45 -7.77 -6.87
CA PHE A 85 -7.43 -9.05 -7.59
C PHE A 85 -7.19 -8.83 -9.07
N ASP A 86 -6.36 -9.70 -9.66
CA ASP A 86 -6.32 -9.85 -11.11
C ASP A 86 -7.42 -10.82 -11.61
N ALA A 87 -7.48 -11.01 -12.91
CA ALA A 87 -8.48 -11.88 -13.56
C ALA A 87 -8.29 -13.38 -13.24
N GLU A 88 -7.09 -13.77 -12.87
CA GLU A 88 -6.74 -15.13 -12.46
C GLU A 88 -7.05 -15.40 -10.97
N GLY A 89 -7.52 -14.39 -10.25
CA GLY A 89 -7.83 -14.50 -8.82
C GLY A 89 -6.62 -14.40 -7.90
N ILE A 90 -5.49 -13.93 -8.40
CA ILE A 90 -4.31 -13.62 -7.59
C ILE A 90 -4.53 -12.25 -6.90
N LEU A 91 -4.24 -12.19 -5.63
CA LEU A 91 -4.29 -10.96 -4.86
C LEU A 91 -2.95 -10.24 -4.92
N TRP A 92 -2.94 -9.04 -5.48
CA TRP A 92 -1.78 -8.16 -5.52
C TRP A 92 -1.92 -7.03 -4.49
N PHE A 93 -0.81 -6.64 -3.85
CA PHE A 93 -0.83 -5.55 -2.87
C PHE A 93 0.52 -4.83 -2.78
N THR A 94 0.49 -3.56 -2.43
CA THR A 94 1.69 -2.75 -2.19
C THR A 94 2.15 -2.86 -0.74
N MET A 95 3.48 -2.85 -0.53
CA MET A 95 4.12 -2.79 0.78
C MET A 95 4.76 -1.41 0.96
N ALA A 96 4.04 -0.51 1.64
CA ALA A 96 4.37 0.92 1.61
C ALA A 96 5.73 1.27 2.25
N LEU A 97 6.17 0.53 3.26
CA LEU A 97 7.41 0.82 3.99
C LEU A 97 8.57 -0.13 3.67
N SER A 98 8.43 -1.06 2.75
CA SER A 98 9.50 -2.00 2.39
C SER A 98 9.82 -2.06 0.88
N ASN A 99 9.29 -1.14 0.09
CA ASN A 99 9.53 -1.07 -1.35
C ASN A 99 9.34 -2.41 -2.09
N LEU A 100 8.30 -3.15 -1.71
CA LEU A 100 7.94 -4.45 -2.28
C LEU A 100 6.54 -4.39 -2.89
N ILE A 101 6.28 -5.32 -3.78
CA ILE A 101 4.92 -5.65 -4.20
C ILE A 101 4.60 -7.07 -3.76
N GLY A 102 3.42 -7.28 -3.17
CA GLY A 102 2.98 -8.59 -2.73
C GLY A 102 2.09 -9.27 -3.76
N ARG A 103 2.23 -10.59 -3.86
CA ARG A 103 1.39 -11.47 -4.65
C ARG A 103 0.99 -12.67 -3.80
N MET A 104 -0.31 -12.84 -3.59
CA MET A 104 -0.86 -13.97 -2.82
C MET A 104 -1.73 -14.84 -3.75
N ASP A 105 -1.39 -16.11 -3.81
CA ASP A 105 -2.19 -17.13 -4.48
C ASP A 105 -3.21 -17.69 -3.48
N LEU A 106 -4.48 -17.50 -3.76
CA LEU A 106 -5.55 -17.93 -2.87
C LEU A 106 -5.67 -19.45 -2.74
N SER A 107 -5.26 -20.20 -3.74
CA SER A 107 -5.39 -21.67 -3.74
C SER A 107 -4.41 -22.33 -2.78
N SER A 108 -3.21 -21.77 -2.65
CA SER A 108 -2.13 -22.27 -1.80
C SER A 108 -1.91 -21.45 -0.54
N GLY A 109 -2.45 -20.22 -0.47
CA GLY A 109 -2.12 -19.26 0.58
C GLY A 109 -0.70 -18.70 0.48
N ALA A 110 0.05 -19.04 -0.56
CA ALA A 110 1.45 -18.65 -0.70
C ALA A 110 1.57 -17.17 -1.04
N ILE A 111 2.39 -16.46 -0.26
CA ILE A 111 2.73 -15.05 -0.47
C ILE A 111 4.16 -14.95 -1.01
N ARG A 112 4.34 -14.14 -2.05
CA ARG A 112 5.65 -13.74 -2.59
C ARG A 112 5.74 -12.22 -2.58
N LEU A 113 6.94 -11.71 -2.30
CA LEU A 113 7.23 -10.27 -2.19
C LEU A 113 8.37 -9.88 -3.13
N PRO A 114 8.14 -9.75 -4.44
CA PRO A 114 9.14 -9.22 -5.36
C PRO A 114 9.61 -7.81 -4.97
N ASP A 115 10.92 -7.60 -5.08
CA ASP A 115 11.54 -6.29 -4.86
C ASP A 115 11.18 -5.33 -5.99
N LEU A 116 10.85 -4.10 -5.62
CA LEU A 116 10.72 -3.00 -6.57
C LEU A 116 12.05 -2.26 -6.73
N PRO A 117 12.35 -1.66 -7.89
CA PRO A 117 13.57 -0.89 -8.10
C PRO A 117 13.73 0.21 -7.04
N SER A 118 14.92 0.31 -6.43
CA SER A 118 15.23 1.41 -5.53
C SER A 118 15.73 2.61 -6.33
N ASN A 119 15.01 3.71 -6.28
CA ASN A 119 15.25 4.88 -7.12
C ASN A 119 16.29 5.83 -6.50
N GLY A 120 17.53 5.37 -6.37
CA GLY A 120 18.67 6.12 -5.84
C GLY A 120 19.27 5.53 -4.57
N PHE A 121 20.52 5.91 -4.27
CA PHE A 121 21.33 5.34 -3.20
C PHE A 121 20.67 5.46 -1.82
N TRP A 122 20.14 6.61 -1.46
CA TRP A 122 19.54 6.83 -0.14
C TRP A 122 18.25 6.04 0.05
N ARG A 123 17.45 5.89 -1.00
CA ARG A 123 16.25 5.04 -0.97
C ARG A 123 16.61 3.57 -0.85
N TRP A 124 17.60 3.12 -1.63
CA TRP A 124 18.12 1.76 -1.51
C TRP A 124 18.63 1.46 -0.09
N LEU A 125 19.39 2.39 0.49
CA LEU A 125 19.89 2.24 1.86
C LEU A 125 18.74 2.18 2.87
N THR A 126 17.71 2.98 2.69
CA THR A 126 16.52 2.96 3.54
C THR A 126 15.76 1.65 3.38
N ASP A 127 15.51 1.20 2.15
CA ASP A 127 14.83 -0.07 1.88
C ASP A 127 15.58 -1.25 2.55
N ALA A 128 16.92 -1.25 2.49
CA ALA A 128 17.74 -2.29 3.08
C ALA A 128 17.79 -2.26 4.62
N LEU A 129 17.79 -1.08 5.22
CA LEU A 129 18.00 -0.93 6.68
C LEU A 129 16.69 -0.83 7.47
N LEU A 130 15.61 -0.32 6.87
CA LEU A 130 14.37 -0.05 7.58
C LEU A 130 13.78 -1.30 8.27
N PRO A 131 13.73 -2.48 7.67
CA PRO A 131 13.25 -3.68 8.34
C PRO A 131 14.03 -4.01 9.61
N ALA A 132 15.35 -3.87 9.56
CA ALA A 132 16.21 -4.10 10.72
C ALA A 132 16.03 -3.03 11.79
N ILE A 133 15.95 -1.77 11.39
CA ILE A 133 15.72 -0.63 12.32
C ILE A 133 14.38 -0.81 13.04
N LEU A 134 13.34 -1.20 12.33
CA LEU A 134 12.02 -1.41 12.92
C LEU A 134 12.01 -2.61 13.90
N LYS A 135 12.66 -3.72 13.55
CA LYS A 135 12.82 -4.87 14.46
C LYS A 135 13.58 -4.50 15.73
N VAL A 136 14.69 -3.78 15.60
CA VAL A 136 15.49 -3.33 16.77
C VAL A 136 14.71 -2.33 17.61
N SER A 137 14.00 -1.41 16.99
CA SER A 137 13.16 -0.42 17.70
C SER A 137 12.05 -1.10 18.51
N ALA A 138 11.42 -2.12 17.94
CA ALA A 138 10.43 -2.92 18.66
C ALA A 138 11.03 -3.64 19.86
N TRP A 139 12.23 -4.21 19.71
CA TRP A 139 12.93 -4.93 20.78
C TRP A 139 13.40 -4.01 21.91
N VAL A 140 13.91 -2.82 21.60
CA VAL A 140 14.39 -1.83 22.59
C VAL A 140 13.24 -1.07 23.26
N GLY A 141 12.00 -1.21 22.77
CA GLY A 141 10.82 -0.53 23.33
C GLY A 141 10.83 0.99 23.14
N LYS A 142 11.70 1.53 22.30
CA LYS A 142 11.74 2.96 21.96
C LYS A 142 10.62 3.30 20.97
N ARG A 143 9.46 3.49 21.50
CA ARG A 143 8.20 3.82 20.82
C ARG A 143 8.21 5.21 20.18
N ASP A 144 9.04 6.11 20.69
CA ASP A 144 9.11 7.52 20.27
C ASP A 144 9.75 7.74 18.91
N LEU A 145 10.59 6.80 18.44
CA LEU A 145 11.29 6.95 17.16
C LEU A 145 10.33 6.97 15.98
N TYR A 146 9.29 6.14 16.03
CA TYR A 146 8.28 6.10 14.95
C TYR A 146 7.40 7.36 14.94
N VAL A 147 7.01 7.85 16.10
CA VAL A 147 6.24 9.11 16.21
C VAL A 147 7.04 10.28 15.68
N HIS A 148 8.33 10.33 16.02
CA HIS A 148 9.24 11.37 15.53
C HIS A 148 9.43 11.28 14.01
N LEU A 149 9.52 10.08 13.44
CA LEU A 149 9.62 9.87 12.01
C LEU A 149 8.31 10.18 11.28
N SER A 150 7.15 9.90 11.89
CA SER A 150 5.86 10.06 11.22
C SER A 150 5.28 11.49 11.29
N HIS A 151 5.53 12.25 12.36
CA HIS A 151 4.87 13.54 12.56
C HIS A 151 5.66 14.77 12.10
N HIS A 152 6.97 14.75 12.07
CA HIS A 152 7.74 15.99 11.87
C HIS A 152 8.64 16.08 10.66
N LYS A 153 8.94 15.00 9.95
CA LYS A 153 9.93 15.03 8.86
C LYS A 153 9.55 14.29 7.58
N LEU A 154 8.51 13.49 7.59
CA LEU A 154 8.11 12.76 6.38
C LEU A 154 7.47 13.66 5.31
N SER A 155 6.97 14.82 5.68
CA SER A 155 6.33 15.75 4.74
C SER A 155 7.31 16.49 3.81
N GLY A 156 8.56 16.71 4.23
CA GLY A 156 9.53 17.46 3.43
C GLY A 156 10.74 16.66 2.96
N GLU A 157 11.30 15.80 3.81
CA GLU A 157 12.52 15.04 3.52
C GLU A 157 12.27 13.56 3.20
N GLY A 158 11.09 13.03 3.52
CA GLY A 158 10.70 11.66 3.20
C GLY A 158 10.78 11.34 1.70
N HIS A 159 10.57 12.34 0.84
CA HIS A 159 10.74 12.23 -0.61
C HIS A 159 12.15 11.80 -1.04
N ARG A 160 13.16 12.04 -0.22
CA ARG A 160 14.55 11.73 -0.57
C ARG A 160 14.95 10.32 -0.19
N ILE A 161 14.33 9.75 0.83
CA ILE A 161 14.78 8.50 1.46
C ILE A 161 13.77 7.34 1.37
N PHE A 162 12.51 7.59 1.03
CA PHE A 162 11.50 6.55 0.87
C PHE A 162 11.04 6.43 -0.59
N ASN A 163 10.75 5.21 -1.01
CA ASN A 163 10.05 4.92 -2.27
C ASN A 163 8.52 5.03 -2.09
N LEU A 164 8.01 4.44 -1.06
CA LEU A 164 6.61 4.38 -0.65
C LEU A 164 5.66 3.87 -1.74
N PRO A 165 5.71 2.58 -2.11
CA PRO A 165 4.68 1.96 -2.96
C PRO A 165 3.30 2.14 -2.34
N TYR A 166 2.38 2.80 -3.07
CA TYR A 166 1.14 3.27 -2.49
C TYR A 166 -0.12 2.76 -3.20
N GLY A 167 -0.41 3.31 -4.36
CA GLY A 167 -1.55 2.90 -5.19
C GLY A 167 -1.25 1.66 -6.00
N LEU A 168 -2.29 0.89 -6.32
CA LEU A 168 -2.22 -0.27 -7.18
C LEU A 168 -3.52 -0.42 -7.92
N ASP A 169 -3.44 -0.77 -9.20
CA ASP A 169 -4.57 -1.22 -9.99
C ASP A 169 -4.13 -2.20 -11.08
N ILE A 170 -5.09 -2.97 -11.62
CA ILE A 170 -4.85 -3.99 -12.63
C ILE A 170 -5.37 -3.50 -13.96
N ASP A 171 -4.55 -3.59 -14.99
CA ASP A 171 -4.95 -3.27 -16.35
C ASP A 171 -6.02 -4.25 -16.85
N PRO A 172 -7.22 -3.77 -17.19
CA PRO A 172 -8.32 -4.66 -17.60
C PRO A 172 -8.10 -5.32 -18.96
N VAL A 173 -7.09 -4.88 -19.74
CA VAL A 173 -6.83 -5.36 -21.09
C VAL A 173 -5.76 -6.45 -21.13
N ASP A 174 -4.62 -6.24 -20.44
CA ASP A 174 -3.50 -7.19 -20.51
C ASP A 174 -3.16 -7.83 -19.14
N GLY A 175 -3.90 -7.46 -18.07
CA GLY A 175 -3.69 -8.00 -16.73
C GLY A 175 -2.46 -7.49 -16.03
N SER A 176 -1.68 -6.57 -16.63
CA SER A 176 -0.51 -6.02 -15.97
C SER A 176 -0.87 -5.25 -14.71
N VAL A 177 0.01 -5.36 -13.71
CA VAL A 177 -0.19 -4.74 -12.40
C VAL A 177 0.52 -3.39 -12.39
N TRP A 178 -0.23 -2.32 -12.18
CA TRP A 178 0.33 -0.97 -12.11
C TRP A 178 0.36 -0.48 -10.66
N TYR A 179 1.43 0.19 -10.28
CA TYR A 179 1.60 0.74 -8.94
C TYR A 179 2.19 2.15 -8.99
N SER A 180 1.98 2.90 -7.92
CA SER A 180 2.60 4.22 -7.73
C SER A 180 3.62 4.18 -6.60
N LYS A 181 4.67 4.99 -6.71
CA LYS A 181 5.63 5.30 -5.65
C LYS A 181 5.48 6.76 -5.25
N LEU A 182 4.80 6.99 -4.13
CA LEU A 182 4.36 8.33 -3.69
C LEU A 182 5.54 9.30 -3.53
N TYR A 183 6.65 8.85 -2.94
CA TYR A 183 7.80 9.71 -2.65
C TYR A 183 8.93 9.58 -3.68
N ALA A 184 8.86 8.66 -4.60
CA ALA A 184 9.83 8.54 -5.67
C ALA A 184 9.38 9.24 -6.98
N ASP A 185 8.17 9.80 -7.00
CA ASP A 185 7.55 10.43 -8.17
C ASP A 185 7.60 9.50 -9.40
N ARG A 186 7.17 8.24 -9.18
CA ARG A 186 7.17 7.21 -10.21
C ARG A 186 5.90 6.40 -10.19
N ILE A 187 5.59 5.83 -11.34
CA ILE A 187 4.67 4.71 -11.48
C ILE A 187 5.44 3.54 -12.06
N GLY A 188 4.98 2.34 -11.76
CA GLY A 188 5.57 1.12 -12.31
C GLY A 188 4.52 0.18 -12.83
N ARG A 189 4.96 -0.70 -13.72
CA ARG A 189 4.21 -1.81 -14.30
C ARG A 189 4.93 -3.11 -14.01
N VAL A 190 4.20 -4.11 -13.55
CA VAL A 190 4.68 -5.47 -13.35
C VAL A 190 3.95 -6.38 -14.35
N ASP A 191 4.69 -7.18 -15.09
CA ASP A 191 4.12 -8.31 -15.82
C ASP A 191 3.77 -9.43 -14.82
N PRO A 192 2.49 -9.86 -14.71
CA PRO A 192 2.08 -10.83 -13.69
C PRO A 192 2.65 -12.25 -13.93
N ARG A 193 3.16 -12.55 -15.11
CA ARG A 193 3.69 -13.87 -15.50
C ARG A 193 5.20 -13.96 -15.30
N THR A 194 5.92 -12.94 -15.77
CA THR A 194 7.41 -12.91 -15.72
C THR A 194 7.93 -12.24 -14.47
N LEU A 195 7.12 -11.38 -13.82
CA LEU A 195 7.47 -10.47 -12.74
C LEU A 195 8.49 -9.40 -13.18
N GLU A 196 8.64 -9.18 -14.47
CA GLU A 196 9.43 -8.07 -14.99
C GLU A 196 8.78 -6.74 -14.61
N ILE A 197 9.62 -5.78 -14.21
CA ILE A 197 9.20 -4.49 -13.69
C ILE A 197 9.77 -3.38 -14.56
N GLU A 198 8.89 -2.47 -14.98
CA GLU A 198 9.26 -1.22 -15.63
C GLU A 198 8.77 -0.03 -14.81
N GLU A 199 9.56 1.02 -14.69
CA GLU A 199 9.18 2.24 -13.97
C GLU A 199 9.32 3.50 -14.82
N PHE A 200 8.38 4.43 -14.65
CA PHE A 200 8.29 5.69 -15.38
C PHE A 200 8.25 6.85 -14.38
N ALA A 201 9.02 7.91 -14.65
CA ALA A 201 8.90 9.14 -13.89
C ALA A 201 7.56 9.83 -14.19
N THR A 202 6.93 10.38 -13.16
CA THR A 202 5.69 11.16 -13.33
C THR A 202 5.99 12.62 -13.63
N PRO A 203 5.20 13.30 -14.46
CA PRO A 203 5.39 14.73 -14.74
C PRO A 203 5.04 15.62 -13.54
N HIS A 204 4.27 15.10 -12.59
CA HIS A 204 3.85 15.77 -11.37
C HIS A 204 4.15 14.91 -10.15
N GLY A 205 4.54 15.53 -9.05
CA GLY A 205 4.97 14.86 -7.83
C GLY A 205 3.83 14.23 -7.03
N GLY A 206 4.16 13.20 -6.27
CA GLY A 206 3.24 12.53 -5.37
C GLY A 206 2.13 11.72 -6.06
N PRO A 207 2.46 10.81 -7.01
CA PRO A 207 1.46 9.90 -7.57
C PRO A 207 0.92 9.01 -6.45
N ARG A 208 -0.38 9.06 -6.21
CA ARG A 208 -0.95 8.40 -5.04
C ARG A 208 -1.77 7.17 -5.42
N ARG A 209 -3.09 7.27 -5.45
CA ARG A 209 -3.96 6.19 -5.88
C ARG A 209 -4.11 6.24 -7.40
N MET A 210 -4.42 5.12 -8.00
CA MET A 210 -4.63 5.04 -9.44
C MET A 210 -5.84 4.19 -9.77
N ARG A 211 -6.42 4.43 -10.94
CA ARG A 211 -7.55 3.66 -11.45
C ARG A 211 -7.52 3.60 -12.95
N PHE A 212 -7.78 2.40 -13.46
CA PHE A 212 -8.15 2.23 -14.86
C PHE A 212 -9.59 2.66 -15.09
N ALA A 213 -9.80 3.46 -16.10
CA ALA A 213 -11.11 3.72 -16.65
C ALA A 213 -11.55 2.56 -17.56
N PRO A 214 -12.87 2.42 -17.86
CA PRO A 214 -13.36 1.34 -18.72
C PRO A 214 -12.78 1.33 -20.14
N ASP A 215 -12.27 2.48 -20.62
CA ASP A 215 -11.59 2.61 -21.92
C ASP A 215 -10.11 2.16 -21.90
N GLY A 216 -9.62 1.66 -20.75
CA GLY A 216 -8.24 1.24 -20.58
C GLY A 216 -7.26 2.38 -20.28
N THR A 217 -7.74 3.61 -20.14
CA THR A 217 -6.91 4.75 -19.72
C THR A 217 -6.60 4.66 -18.22
N LEU A 218 -5.35 4.89 -17.83
CA LEU A 218 -4.96 4.95 -16.43
C LEU A 218 -4.96 6.40 -15.92
N TRP A 219 -5.66 6.63 -14.80
CA TRP A 219 -5.76 7.93 -14.15
C TRP A 219 -5.08 7.92 -12.79
N ILE A 220 -4.27 8.94 -12.51
CA ILE A 220 -3.43 9.02 -11.33
C ILE A 220 -3.48 10.44 -10.75
N PRO A 221 -4.02 10.64 -9.53
CA PRO A 221 -3.94 11.95 -8.88
C PRO A 221 -2.52 12.22 -8.37
N SER A 222 -2.03 13.43 -8.64
CA SER A 222 -0.88 14.00 -7.99
C SER A 222 -1.31 14.62 -6.67
N PHE A 223 -0.83 14.05 -5.56
CA PHE A 223 -1.19 14.55 -4.23
C PHE A 223 -0.52 15.89 -3.91
N ASN A 224 0.68 16.11 -4.44
CA ASN A 224 1.46 17.30 -4.12
C ASN A 224 1.02 18.54 -4.90
N GLU A 225 0.43 18.35 -6.09
CA GLU A 225 0.19 19.46 -7.02
C GLU A 225 -1.29 19.66 -7.38
N GLY A 226 -2.18 18.80 -6.87
CA GLY A 226 -3.61 18.92 -7.11
C GLY A 226 -4.02 18.75 -8.58
N VAL A 227 -3.33 17.89 -9.31
CA VAL A 227 -3.66 17.57 -10.70
C VAL A 227 -3.99 16.10 -10.88
N LEU A 228 -4.78 15.78 -11.87
CA LEU A 228 -5.07 14.42 -12.30
C LEU A 228 -4.29 14.12 -13.57
N MET A 229 -3.38 13.18 -13.52
CA MET A 229 -2.56 12.72 -14.65
C MET A 229 -3.27 11.62 -15.42
N ARG A 230 -3.17 11.66 -16.74
CA ARG A 230 -3.67 10.66 -17.66
C ARG A 230 -2.53 9.91 -18.32
N VAL A 231 -2.58 8.58 -18.31
CA VAL A 231 -1.58 7.69 -18.91
C VAL A 231 -2.25 6.82 -19.96
N ASP A 232 -1.61 6.69 -21.12
CA ASP A 232 -1.87 5.62 -22.07
C ASP A 232 -0.94 4.44 -21.72
N PRO A 233 -1.45 3.33 -21.17
CA PRO A 233 -0.60 2.22 -20.76
C PRO A 233 -0.01 1.45 -21.95
N ARG A 234 -0.63 1.52 -23.14
CA ARG A 234 -0.10 0.85 -24.36
C ARG A 234 1.09 1.61 -24.92
N ALA A 235 0.95 2.93 -25.01
CA ALA A 235 2.05 3.79 -25.45
C ALA A 235 3.09 4.01 -24.33
N ARG A 236 2.75 3.68 -23.05
CA ARG A 236 3.58 3.93 -21.87
C ARG A 236 3.92 5.42 -21.70
N GLN A 237 2.94 6.26 -21.94
CA GLN A 237 3.13 7.71 -22.00
C GLN A 237 2.05 8.45 -21.20
N PHE A 238 2.48 9.54 -20.58
CA PHE A 238 1.55 10.53 -20.04
C PHE A 238 0.96 11.32 -21.20
N THR A 239 -0.36 11.33 -21.32
CA THR A 239 -1.09 11.94 -22.44
C THR A 239 -1.80 13.23 -22.08
N GLY A 240 -1.78 13.62 -20.81
CA GLY A 240 -2.37 14.87 -20.37
C GLY A 240 -2.50 14.98 -18.86
N THR A 241 -2.83 16.18 -18.41
CA THR A 241 -3.14 16.50 -17.03
C THR A 241 -4.39 17.37 -16.95
N CYS A 242 -5.18 17.17 -15.91
CA CYS A 242 -6.34 18.01 -15.59
C CYS A 242 -6.11 18.62 -14.21
N PRO A 243 -6.04 19.95 -14.08
CA PRO A 243 -6.05 20.61 -12.78
C PRO A 243 -7.33 20.24 -12.02
N LEU A 244 -7.20 19.86 -10.76
CA LEU A 244 -8.37 19.71 -9.90
C LEU A 244 -8.81 21.10 -9.45
N PRO A 245 -10.12 21.39 -9.42
CA PRO A 245 -10.61 22.63 -8.84
C PRO A 245 -10.33 22.60 -7.34
N THR A 246 -9.18 23.11 -6.96
CA THR A 246 -8.80 23.26 -5.55
C THR A 246 -9.36 24.57 -5.04
N LEU A 247 -10.14 24.52 -3.99
CA LEU A 247 -10.36 25.66 -3.12
C LEU A 247 -9.00 25.99 -2.51
N ASN A 248 -8.47 27.16 -2.83
CA ASN A 248 -7.24 27.79 -2.32
C ASN A 248 -6.21 26.89 -1.62
N PRO A 249 -4.97 26.76 -2.11
CA PRO A 249 -3.92 25.94 -1.48
C PRO A 249 -3.49 26.44 -0.08
N GLY A 250 -4.20 27.35 0.52
CA GLY A 250 -3.97 27.90 1.86
C GLY A 250 -5.00 27.50 2.92
N GLU A 251 -5.97 26.65 2.61
CA GLU A 251 -7.04 26.26 3.54
C GLU A 251 -7.00 24.78 3.99
N PHE A 252 -5.81 24.14 3.98
CA PHE A 252 -5.63 22.81 4.56
C PHE A 252 -4.56 22.82 5.66
#